data_5947583f5775d13dffc0f7609e5b5eba
#
_entry.id   5947583f5775d13dffc0f7609e5b5eba
#
_cell.length_a   1.000
_cell.length_b   1.000
_cell.length_c   1.000
_cell.angle_alpha   90.00
_cell.angle_beta   90.00
_cell.angle_gamma   90.00
#
_symmetry.space_group_name_H-M   'P 1'
#
loop_
_entity.id
_entity.type
_entity.pdbx_description
1 polymer ?
#
loop_
_entity_poly.entity_id
_entity_poly.type
_entity_poly.pdbx_seq_one_letter_code
_entity_poly.pdbx_strand_id
1 'polypeptide(L)'
;MLIRKPVFALVAALGLGLGGCMQATLEPASEANMKPRDKELLANAPYAKASIPEQYQRHVVTYHRREAPGTIVIDSDARYLYYVVPGGKAIRYGVTVGEDALAWSGVAKIGRKEEWPSWTPTAEIKHRMTGIPDFVSGGPANPMGARAMYLFEGSRDTLYRIHGTNQPEYIGQAISSGCIRMTNEDVIDLFNRAKVGAPVVVLAPGSGDANARLALTSGSSDRESAW
;
A
#
# COMPACT_ATOMS: atom_id res chain seq x y z
N MET A 1 -83.28 -14.29 -8.97
CA MET A 1 -82.34 -13.99 -7.85
C MET A 1 -80.98 -14.65 -8.15
N LEU A 2 -80.13 -13.88 -8.82
CA LEU A 2 -78.80 -14.41 -9.25
C LEU A 2 -77.77 -13.98 -8.27
N ILE A 3 -77.18 -14.93 -7.59
CA ILE A 3 -76.05 -14.70 -6.66
C ILE A 3 -74.72 -14.74 -7.45
N ARG A 4 -74.11 -13.56 -7.58
CA ARG A 4 -72.77 -13.45 -8.16
C ARG A 4 -71.70 -13.76 -7.07
N LYS A 5 -70.85 -14.77 -7.35
CA LYS A 5 -69.67 -15.06 -6.50
C LYS A 5 -68.53 -14.12 -6.86
N PRO A 6 -67.78 -13.56 -5.91
CA PRO A 6 -66.58 -12.80 -6.22
C PRO A 6 -65.42 -13.74 -6.49
N VAL A 7 -64.70 -13.45 -7.59
CA VAL A 7 -63.43 -14.09 -7.97
C VAL A 7 -62.33 -13.36 -7.20
N PHE A 8 -61.66 -14.04 -6.27
CA PHE A 8 -60.44 -13.56 -5.64
C PHE A 8 -59.28 -13.77 -6.60
N ALA A 9 -58.71 -12.68 -7.11
CA ALA A 9 -57.47 -12.70 -7.85
C ALA A 9 -56.31 -12.76 -6.84
N LEU A 10 -55.58 -13.87 -6.86
CA LEU A 10 -54.35 -14.08 -6.09
C LEU A 10 -53.21 -13.36 -6.81
N VAL A 11 -52.80 -12.19 -6.32
CA VAL A 11 -51.59 -11.49 -6.81
C VAL A 11 -50.38 -12.15 -6.15
N ALA A 12 -49.67 -12.96 -6.94
CA ALA A 12 -48.37 -13.48 -6.54
C ALA A 12 -47.32 -12.36 -6.64
N ALA A 13 -46.92 -11.80 -5.52
CA ALA A 13 -45.79 -10.88 -5.44
C ALA A 13 -44.47 -11.66 -5.62
N LEU A 14 -43.88 -11.59 -6.82
CA LEU A 14 -42.51 -12.02 -7.05
C LEU A 14 -41.56 -11.06 -6.30
N GLY A 15 -41.08 -11.48 -5.15
CA GLY A 15 -39.98 -10.82 -4.45
C GLY A 15 -38.68 -10.97 -5.26
N LEU A 16 -38.33 -9.94 -6.00
CA LEU A 16 -36.96 -9.77 -6.53
C LEU A 16 -36.04 -9.53 -5.35
N GLY A 17 -35.40 -10.61 -4.88
CA GLY A 17 -34.26 -10.52 -3.98
C GLY A 17 -33.12 -9.78 -4.66
N LEU A 18 -32.97 -8.50 -4.40
CA LEU A 18 -31.78 -7.74 -4.69
C LEU A 18 -30.65 -8.32 -3.82
N GLY A 19 -29.97 -9.33 -4.35
CA GLY A 19 -28.65 -9.75 -3.87
C GLY A 19 -27.70 -8.57 -4.05
N GLY A 20 -27.67 -7.67 -3.09
CA GLY A 20 -26.65 -6.65 -2.98
C GLY A 20 -25.31 -7.34 -2.79
N CYS A 21 -24.59 -7.60 -3.90
CA CYS A 21 -23.14 -7.79 -3.81
C CYS A 21 -22.61 -6.55 -3.09
N MET A 22 -22.22 -6.70 -1.83
CA MET A 22 -21.36 -5.74 -1.15
C MET A 22 -20.07 -5.69 -1.96
N GLN A 23 -20.03 -4.84 -2.97
CA GLN A 23 -18.79 -4.36 -3.54
C GLN A 23 -18.07 -3.68 -2.39
N ALA A 24 -17.11 -4.38 -1.78
CA ALA A 24 -16.16 -3.73 -0.91
C ALA A 24 -15.61 -2.54 -1.70
N THR A 25 -15.95 -1.34 -1.27
CA THR A 25 -15.51 -0.11 -1.91
C THR A 25 -13.99 -0.17 -1.97
N LEU A 26 -13.43 -0.16 -3.18
CA LEU A 26 -11.99 -0.13 -3.45
C LEU A 26 -11.39 1.24 -3.10
N GLU A 27 -12.20 2.11 -2.49
CA GLU A 27 -11.76 3.38 -1.97
C GLU A 27 -10.54 3.16 -1.06
N PRO A 28 -9.45 3.88 -1.29
CA PRO A 28 -8.34 3.88 -0.37
C PRO A 28 -8.86 4.22 1.02
N ALA A 29 -8.53 3.42 2.03
CA ALA A 29 -9.00 3.68 3.37
C ALA A 29 -8.65 5.13 3.74
N SER A 30 -9.67 5.95 3.95
CA SER A 30 -9.47 7.34 4.38
C SER A 30 -8.88 7.35 5.79
N GLU A 31 -8.30 8.46 6.21
CA GLU A 31 -7.89 8.68 7.61
C GLU A 31 -9.02 8.37 8.60
N ALA A 32 -10.28 8.42 8.15
CA ALA A 32 -11.45 8.04 8.94
C ALA A 32 -11.36 6.61 9.51
N ASN A 33 -10.71 5.69 8.79
CA ASN A 33 -10.59 4.27 9.18
C ASN A 33 -9.35 3.94 10.02
N MET A 34 -8.55 4.93 10.40
CA MET A 34 -7.41 4.74 11.30
C MET A 34 -7.88 4.55 12.74
N LYS A 35 -7.15 3.72 13.50
CA LYS A 35 -7.36 3.58 14.94
C LYS A 35 -7.19 4.94 15.64
N PRO A 36 -7.94 5.22 16.73
CA PRO A 36 -7.78 6.47 17.48
C PRO A 36 -6.33 6.76 17.87
N ARG A 37 -5.60 5.75 18.35
CA ARG A 37 -4.18 5.85 18.69
C ARG A 37 -3.32 6.29 17.50
N ASP A 38 -3.57 5.76 16.29
CA ASP A 38 -2.80 6.15 15.10
C ASP A 38 -3.04 7.62 14.76
N LYS A 39 -4.30 8.06 14.82
CA LYS A 39 -4.65 9.49 14.60
C LYS A 39 -3.96 10.41 15.58
N GLU A 40 -3.98 10.07 16.86
CA GLU A 40 -3.34 10.85 17.91
C GLU A 40 -1.82 10.96 17.70
N LEU A 41 -1.15 9.83 17.44
CA LEU A 41 0.29 9.79 17.23
C LEU A 41 0.72 10.55 15.97
N LEU A 42 -0.05 10.44 14.86
CA LEU A 42 0.25 11.15 13.62
C LEU A 42 -0.06 12.65 13.71
N ALA A 43 -1.09 13.05 14.44
CA ALA A 43 -1.40 14.46 14.67
C ALA A 43 -0.31 15.19 15.46
N ASN A 44 0.41 14.45 16.34
CA ASN A 44 1.49 14.95 17.16
C ASN A 44 2.88 14.53 16.68
N ALA A 45 3.00 14.13 15.39
CA ALA A 45 4.27 13.72 14.83
C ALA A 45 5.30 14.87 14.83
N PRO A 46 6.57 14.60 15.25
CA PRO A 46 7.60 15.64 15.36
C PRO A 46 8.27 16.00 14.02
N TYR A 47 7.66 15.63 12.90
CA TYR A 47 8.13 15.97 11.56
C TYR A 47 7.07 16.76 10.79
N ALA A 48 7.52 17.56 9.81
CA ALA A 48 6.61 18.34 8.98
C ALA A 48 5.77 17.42 8.07
N LYS A 49 4.50 17.76 7.90
CA LYS A 49 3.68 17.13 6.86
C LYS A 49 4.28 17.45 5.49
N ALA A 50 4.69 16.41 4.76
CA ALA A 50 5.20 16.58 3.42
C ALA A 50 4.05 16.64 2.40
N SER A 51 4.21 17.52 1.40
CA SER A 51 3.36 17.48 0.21
C SER A 51 3.88 16.36 -0.70
N ILE A 52 3.18 15.25 -0.75
CA ILE A 52 3.53 14.14 -1.64
C ILE A 52 3.14 14.52 -3.07
N PRO A 53 4.06 14.46 -4.05
CA PRO A 53 3.73 14.71 -5.44
C PRO A 53 2.55 13.85 -5.90
N GLU A 54 1.62 14.41 -6.68
CA GLU A 54 0.35 13.78 -7.08
C GLU A 54 0.57 12.36 -7.65
N GLN A 55 1.59 12.20 -8.49
CA GLN A 55 1.94 10.91 -9.07
C GLN A 55 2.27 9.82 -8.05
N TYR A 56 2.77 10.20 -6.86
CA TYR A 56 3.12 9.27 -5.77
C TYR A 56 2.04 9.18 -4.69
N GLN A 57 0.94 9.88 -4.82
CA GLN A 57 -0.21 9.69 -3.96
C GLN A 57 -0.86 8.33 -4.23
N ARG A 58 -1.57 7.83 -3.24
CA ARG A 58 -2.29 6.55 -3.32
C ARG A 58 -3.47 6.63 -4.28
N HIS A 59 -3.51 5.72 -5.27
CA HIS A 59 -4.60 5.63 -6.25
C HIS A 59 -5.00 4.19 -6.52
N VAL A 60 -6.28 3.96 -6.86
CA VAL A 60 -6.72 2.72 -7.48
C VAL A 60 -6.43 2.82 -8.98
N VAL A 61 -5.68 1.85 -9.49
CA VAL A 61 -5.26 1.81 -10.89
C VAL A 61 -5.69 0.50 -11.58
N THR A 62 -5.81 0.51 -12.89
CA THR A 62 -5.92 -0.73 -13.67
C THR A 62 -4.60 -1.49 -13.56
N TYR A 63 -4.68 -2.82 -13.37
CA TYR A 63 -3.52 -3.67 -13.17
C TYR A 63 -3.43 -4.71 -14.28
N HIS A 64 -2.40 -4.62 -15.11
CA HIS A 64 -2.25 -5.41 -16.35
C HIS A 64 -1.38 -6.66 -16.18
N ARG A 65 -0.78 -6.86 -15.00
CA ARG A 65 0.02 -8.06 -14.70
C ARG A 65 -0.90 -9.19 -14.18
N ARG A 66 -0.31 -10.36 -13.90
CA ARG A 66 -1.06 -11.60 -13.63
C ARG A 66 -1.03 -12.04 -12.17
N GLU A 67 -0.41 -11.26 -11.28
CA GLU A 67 -0.35 -11.60 -9.86
C GLU A 67 -1.76 -11.65 -9.25
N ALA A 68 -1.97 -12.66 -8.40
CA ALA A 68 -3.27 -12.89 -7.76
C ALA A 68 -3.64 -11.76 -6.78
N PRO A 69 -4.93 -11.48 -6.56
CA PRO A 69 -5.39 -10.57 -5.51
C PRO A 69 -4.79 -10.92 -4.15
N GLY A 70 -4.37 -9.91 -3.40
CA GLY A 70 -3.65 -10.04 -2.13
C GLY A 70 -2.12 -10.06 -2.26
N THR A 71 -1.59 -10.12 -3.49
CA THR A 71 -0.15 -10.00 -3.74
C THR A 71 0.28 -8.53 -3.65
N ILE A 72 1.45 -8.31 -3.06
CA ILE A 72 2.16 -7.03 -3.11
C ILE A 72 3.20 -7.12 -4.23
N VAL A 73 3.25 -6.11 -5.10
CA VAL A 73 4.26 -6.02 -6.16
C VAL A 73 5.01 -4.71 -6.00
N ILE A 74 6.34 -4.77 -5.97
CA ILE A 74 7.21 -3.60 -5.78
C ILE A 74 7.96 -3.37 -7.08
N ASP A 75 7.75 -2.20 -7.66
CA ASP A 75 8.49 -1.67 -8.79
C ASP A 75 9.46 -0.61 -8.26
N SER A 76 10.68 -1.04 -8.00
CA SER A 76 11.72 -0.18 -7.43
C SER A 76 12.16 0.92 -8.40
N ASP A 77 12.14 0.66 -9.70
CA ASP A 77 12.52 1.63 -10.72
C ASP A 77 11.52 2.78 -10.80
N ALA A 78 10.22 2.46 -10.75
CA ALA A 78 9.14 3.45 -10.79
C ALA A 78 8.83 4.05 -9.42
N ARG A 79 9.37 3.50 -8.32
CA ARG A 79 9.09 3.89 -6.92
C ARG A 79 7.62 3.73 -6.55
N TYR A 80 7.05 2.60 -6.98
CA TYR A 80 5.68 2.22 -6.67
C TYR A 80 5.59 0.86 -5.98
N LEU A 81 4.61 0.75 -5.11
CA LEU A 81 4.13 -0.50 -4.56
C LEU A 81 2.67 -0.68 -4.98
N TYR A 82 2.34 -1.87 -5.47
CA TYR A 82 0.99 -2.24 -5.87
C TYR A 82 0.45 -3.32 -4.93
N TYR A 83 -0.71 -3.10 -4.34
CA TYR A 83 -1.49 -4.13 -3.68
C TYR A 83 -2.58 -4.61 -4.64
N VAL A 84 -2.45 -5.82 -5.14
CA VAL A 84 -3.36 -6.37 -6.15
C VAL A 84 -4.72 -6.66 -5.52
N VAL A 85 -5.79 -6.20 -6.17
CA VAL A 85 -7.18 -6.42 -5.75
C VAL A 85 -7.98 -7.09 -6.87
N PRO A 86 -9.18 -7.64 -6.58
CA PRO A 86 -10.01 -8.26 -7.61
C PRO A 86 -10.38 -7.28 -8.73
N GLY A 87 -10.74 -7.83 -9.90
CA GLY A 87 -11.25 -7.07 -11.04
C GLY A 87 -10.18 -6.39 -11.89
N GLY A 88 -8.96 -6.93 -11.93
CA GLY A 88 -7.86 -6.40 -12.74
C GLY A 88 -7.42 -5.01 -12.28
N LYS A 89 -7.46 -4.77 -10.97
CA LYS A 89 -7.08 -3.50 -10.35
C LYS A 89 -6.00 -3.71 -9.28
N ALA A 90 -5.33 -2.63 -8.92
CA ALA A 90 -4.45 -2.56 -7.76
C ALA A 90 -4.57 -1.20 -7.06
N ILE A 91 -4.26 -1.17 -5.77
CA ILE A 91 -3.99 0.07 -5.06
C ILE A 91 -2.50 0.34 -5.22
N ARG A 92 -2.18 1.47 -5.85
CA ARG A 92 -0.80 1.91 -6.07
C ARG A 92 -0.44 2.92 -4.99
N TYR A 93 0.72 2.74 -4.39
CA TYR A 93 1.32 3.63 -3.39
C TYR A 93 2.67 4.12 -3.90
N GLY A 94 2.98 5.39 -3.66
CA GLY A 94 4.34 5.90 -3.83
C GLY A 94 5.23 5.43 -2.69
N VAL A 95 6.47 5.08 -3.02
CA VAL A 95 7.44 4.58 -2.03
C VAL A 95 8.80 5.26 -2.18
N THR A 96 9.58 5.26 -1.10
CA THR A 96 11.02 5.45 -1.16
C THR A 96 11.66 4.09 -1.19
N VAL A 97 12.61 3.89 -2.09
CA VAL A 97 13.38 2.64 -2.21
C VAL A 97 14.83 2.86 -1.77
N GLY A 98 15.47 1.80 -1.27
CA GLY A 98 16.89 1.83 -0.99
C GLY A 98 17.72 1.57 -2.24
N GLU A 99 18.95 2.08 -2.26
CA GLU A 99 19.90 1.74 -3.32
C GLU A 99 20.15 0.23 -3.39
N ASP A 100 20.25 -0.45 -2.23
CA ASP A 100 20.38 -1.90 -2.16
C ASP A 100 19.07 -2.64 -2.55
N ALA A 101 17.88 -2.01 -2.38
CA ALA A 101 16.61 -2.56 -2.87
C ALA A 101 16.49 -2.50 -4.41
N LEU A 102 17.24 -1.62 -5.07
CA LEU A 102 17.36 -1.63 -6.52
C LEU A 102 18.14 -2.86 -7.03
N ALA A 103 18.99 -3.46 -6.17
CA ALA A 103 19.77 -4.63 -6.52
C ALA A 103 19.05 -5.96 -6.22
N TRP A 104 18.02 -5.98 -5.33
CA TRP A 104 17.30 -7.19 -5.00
C TRP A 104 16.01 -7.31 -5.78
N SER A 105 15.82 -8.46 -6.41
CA SER A 105 14.57 -8.85 -7.05
C SER A 105 14.26 -10.31 -6.71
N GLY A 106 12.97 -10.65 -6.63
CA GLY A 106 12.57 -11.99 -6.28
C GLY A 106 11.18 -12.06 -5.66
N VAL A 107 10.90 -13.21 -5.03
CA VAL A 107 9.63 -13.47 -4.38
C VAL A 107 9.86 -13.76 -2.90
N ALA A 108 9.25 -12.96 -2.06
CA ALA A 108 9.20 -13.16 -0.61
C ALA A 108 7.74 -13.30 -0.15
N LYS A 109 7.56 -13.45 1.14
CA LYS A 109 6.25 -13.37 1.81
C LYS A 109 6.34 -12.48 3.04
N ILE A 110 5.21 -11.89 3.43
CA ILE A 110 5.10 -11.26 4.75
C ILE A 110 5.18 -12.37 5.81
N GLY A 111 6.27 -12.44 6.56
CA GLY A 111 6.41 -13.41 7.64
C GLY A 111 5.90 -12.89 8.97
N ARG A 112 6.03 -11.59 9.23
CA ARG A 112 5.63 -10.93 10.47
C ARG A 112 5.17 -9.50 10.19
N LYS A 113 4.28 -9.00 11.05
CA LYS A 113 3.75 -7.63 11.01
C LYS A 113 3.84 -7.01 12.41
N GLU A 114 4.13 -5.71 12.48
CA GLU A 114 4.27 -5.01 13.76
C GLU A 114 3.71 -3.58 13.68
N GLU A 115 2.96 -3.18 14.71
CA GLU A 115 2.44 -1.81 14.86
C GLU A 115 3.41 -0.99 15.70
N TRP A 116 3.78 0.19 15.25
CA TRP A 116 4.69 1.10 15.93
C TRP A 116 5.95 0.39 16.44
N PRO A 117 6.69 -0.27 15.53
CA PRO A 117 7.85 -1.06 15.91
C PRO A 117 8.94 -0.22 16.57
N SER A 118 9.70 -0.80 17.46
CA SER A 118 10.97 -0.24 17.87
C SER A 118 12.02 -0.40 16.76
N TRP A 119 13.06 0.39 16.80
CA TRP A 119 14.16 0.33 15.84
C TRP A 119 15.51 0.22 16.55
N THR A 120 16.28 -0.76 16.13
CA THR A 120 17.69 -0.93 16.47
C THR A 120 18.48 -0.87 15.17
N PRO A 121 19.35 0.13 14.97
CA PRO A 121 20.15 0.21 13.75
C PRO A 121 21.07 -1.00 13.62
N THR A 122 21.21 -1.50 12.40
CA THR A 122 22.18 -2.56 12.09
C THR A 122 23.61 -2.02 12.25
N ALA A 123 24.58 -2.94 12.38
CA ALA A 123 26.00 -2.54 12.43
C ALA A 123 26.40 -1.72 11.19
N GLU A 124 25.86 -2.08 10.03
CA GLU A 124 26.09 -1.37 8.78
C GLU A 124 25.54 0.06 8.79
N ILE A 125 24.32 0.26 9.29
CA ILE A 125 23.72 1.60 9.44
C ILE A 125 24.55 2.44 10.42
N LYS A 126 25.00 1.86 11.52
CA LYS A 126 25.87 2.54 12.49
C LYS A 126 27.22 2.93 11.88
N HIS A 127 27.73 2.12 10.96
CA HIS A 127 28.98 2.43 10.27
C HIS A 127 28.83 3.57 9.26
N ARG A 128 27.69 3.61 8.56
CA ARG A 128 27.40 4.67 7.55
C ARG A 128 26.98 6.01 8.19
N MET A 129 26.34 5.96 9.36
CA MET A 129 25.76 7.14 10.02
C MET A 129 26.33 7.32 11.42
N THR A 130 27.03 8.41 11.65
CA THR A 130 27.53 8.77 12.98
C THR A 130 26.45 9.44 13.84
N GLY A 131 26.48 9.21 15.14
CA GLY A 131 25.61 9.91 16.09
C GLY A 131 24.15 9.40 16.15
N ILE A 132 23.84 8.28 15.52
CA ILE A 132 22.52 7.66 15.64
C ILE A 132 22.40 6.90 16.98
N PRO A 133 21.20 6.89 17.61
CA PRO A 133 20.98 6.19 18.86
C PRO A 133 21.05 4.66 18.65
N ASP A 134 21.46 3.93 19.70
CA ASP A 134 21.48 2.47 19.69
C ASP A 134 20.09 1.83 19.62
N PHE A 135 19.08 2.56 20.07
CA PHE A 135 17.69 2.11 20.11
C PHE A 135 16.74 3.31 20.04
N VAL A 136 15.65 3.15 19.28
CA VAL A 136 14.53 4.10 19.24
C VAL A 136 13.25 3.34 19.54
N SER A 137 12.52 3.75 20.55
CA SER A 137 11.21 3.18 20.90
C SER A 137 10.19 3.42 19.79
N GLY A 138 9.14 2.60 19.74
CA GLY A 138 8.04 2.78 18.78
C GLY A 138 7.32 4.11 18.98
N GLY A 139 7.06 4.80 17.87
CA GLY A 139 6.39 6.09 17.87
C GLY A 139 6.66 6.89 16.60
N PRO A 140 6.06 8.10 16.46
CA PRO A 140 6.15 8.88 15.25
C PRO A 140 7.56 9.42 14.93
N ALA A 141 8.45 9.56 15.94
CA ALA A 141 9.85 9.92 15.74
C ALA A 141 10.72 8.76 15.21
N ASN A 142 10.21 7.53 15.27
CA ASN A 142 10.94 6.33 14.88
C ASN A 142 11.04 6.21 13.34
N PRO A 143 12.21 5.94 12.77
CA PRO A 143 12.39 5.82 11.33
C PRO A 143 11.60 4.65 10.69
N MET A 144 11.16 3.64 11.49
CA MET A 144 10.28 2.58 11.02
C MET A 144 8.81 3.00 10.89
N GLY A 145 8.46 4.17 11.40
CA GLY A 145 7.10 4.71 11.33
C GLY A 145 6.03 3.87 12.02
N ALA A 146 4.80 3.99 11.52
CA ALA A 146 3.60 3.45 12.16
C ALA A 146 3.47 1.92 12.06
N ARG A 147 4.04 1.30 11.04
CA ARG A 147 3.91 -0.15 10.74
C ARG A 147 5.18 -0.68 10.10
N ALA A 148 5.47 -1.96 10.37
CA ALA A 148 6.46 -2.73 9.63
C ALA A 148 5.91 -4.10 9.21
N MET A 149 6.24 -4.51 8.00
CA MET A 149 6.00 -5.84 7.44
C MET A 149 7.36 -6.44 7.07
N TYR A 150 7.70 -7.54 7.71
CA TYR A 150 9.00 -8.21 7.59
C TYR A 150 8.91 -9.27 6.51
N LEU A 151 9.86 -9.23 5.55
CA LEU A 151 9.85 -10.10 4.38
C LEU A 151 10.72 -11.34 4.59
N PHE A 152 10.20 -12.50 4.24
CA PHE A 152 10.85 -13.79 4.40
C PHE A 152 10.89 -14.56 3.09
N GLU A 153 12.00 -15.21 2.80
CA GLU A 153 12.14 -16.27 1.79
C GLU A 153 12.15 -17.63 2.52
N GLY A 154 11.09 -18.41 2.36
CA GLY A 154 10.93 -19.62 3.17
C GLY A 154 10.84 -19.30 4.66
N SER A 155 11.82 -19.74 5.44
CA SER A 155 12.00 -19.45 6.87
C SER A 155 13.07 -18.37 7.13
N ARG A 156 13.82 -17.95 6.11
CA ARG A 156 14.90 -16.97 6.22
C ARG A 156 14.34 -15.55 6.22
N ASP A 157 14.67 -14.76 7.23
CA ASP A 157 14.45 -13.31 7.23
C ASP A 157 15.39 -12.68 6.19
N THR A 158 14.81 -11.98 5.22
CA THR A 158 15.57 -11.32 4.14
C THR A 158 16.25 -10.03 4.60
N LEU A 159 15.93 -9.56 5.80
CA LEU A 159 16.26 -8.23 6.33
C LEU A 159 15.61 -7.07 5.56
N TYR A 160 14.87 -7.33 4.48
CA TYR A 160 14.04 -6.32 3.83
C TYR A 160 12.71 -6.13 4.55
N ARG A 161 12.23 -4.90 4.56
CA ARG A 161 11.01 -4.48 5.24
C ARG A 161 10.21 -3.54 4.34
N ILE A 162 8.89 -3.63 4.45
CA ILE A 162 7.98 -2.56 4.02
C ILE A 162 7.53 -1.87 5.29
N HIS A 163 7.80 -0.56 5.43
CA HIS A 163 7.52 0.14 6.68
C HIS A 163 7.16 1.62 6.47
N GLY A 164 6.64 2.26 7.48
CA GLY A 164 6.39 3.70 7.49
C GLY A 164 7.66 4.52 7.54
N THR A 165 7.53 5.83 7.66
CA THR A 165 8.68 6.72 7.79
C THR A 165 8.35 7.95 8.64
N ASN A 166 9.37 8.52 9.27
CA ASN A 166 9.35 9.85 9.86
C ASN A 166 9.92 10.93 8.90
N GLN A 167 10.20 10.55 7.66
CA GLN A 167 10.74 11.41 6.60
C GLN A 167 9.90 11.28 5.31
N PRO A 168 8.61 11.69 5.33
CA PRO A 168 7.71 11.50 4.19
C PRO A 168 8.08 12.33 2.95
N GLU A 169 8.93 13.35 3.10
CA GLU A 169 9.42 14.18 2.00
C GLU A 169 10.26 13.43 0.96
N TYR A 170 10.73 12.23 1.31
CA TYR A 170 11.52 11.40 0.40
C TYR A 170 10.70 10.38 -0.40
N ILE A 171 9.37 10.37 -0.27
CA ILE A 171 8.53 9.49 -1.10
C ILE A 171 8.74 9.83 -2.59
N GLY A 172 8.96 8.81 -3.39
CA GLY A 172 9.31 8.93 -4.83
C GLY A 172 10.81 8.98 -5.11
N GLN A 173 11.66 8.89 -4.09
CA GLN A 173 13.12 8.96 -4.23
C GLN A 173 13.80 7.61 -3.95
N ALA A 174 15.05 7.47 -4.40
CA ALA A 174 15.92 6.31 -4.12
C ALA A 174 17.06 6.78 -3.21
N ILE A 175 16.89 6.68 -1.90
CA ILE A 175 17.83 7.23 -0.90
C ILE A 175 18.04 6.36 0.34
N SER A 176 17.49 5.16 0.39
CA SER A 176 17.56 4.34 1.61
C SER A 176 18.51 3.14 1.45
N SER A 177 18.87 2.53 2.58
CA SER A 177 19.70 1.33 2.64
C SER A 177 18.87 0.03 2.55
N GLY A 178 18.07 -0.16 1.50
CA GLY A 178 17.46 -1.45 1.17
C GLY A 178 15.97 -1.62 1.52
N CYS A 179 15.39 -0.92 2.50
CA CYS A 179 13.98 -1.06 2.86
C CYS A 179 13.05 -0.24 1.95
N ILE A 180 11.80 -0.66 1.86
CA ILE A 180 10.73 0.05 1.15
C ILE A 180 9.99 0.91 2.17
N ARG A 181 10.08 2.24 2.02
CA ARG A 181 9.43 3.20 2.93
C ARG A 181 8.17 3.77 2.30
N MET A 182 7.14 3.90 3.11
CA MET A 182 5.83 4.48 2.75
C MET A 182 5.52 5.64 3.69
N THR A 183 4.59 6.52 3.32
CA THR A 183 4.01 7.41 4.32
C THR A 183 3.37 6.59 5.45
N ASN A 184 3.21 7.15 6.63
CA ASN A 184 2.60 6.44 7.74
C ASN A 184 1.12 6.12 7.46
N GLU A 185 0.42 6.99 6.77
CA GLU A 185 -0.96 6.80 6.34
C GLU A 185 -1.10 5.62 5.37
N ASP A 186 -0.20 5.54 4.40
CA ASP A 186 -0.22 4.50 3.37
C ASP A 186 0.20 3.13 3.91
N VAL A 187 1.21 3.09 4.80
CA VAL A 187 1.61 1.82 5.40
C VAL A 187 0.55 1.28 6.35
N ILE A 188 -0.22 2.14 7.04
CA ILE A 188 -1.37 1.72 7.85
C ILE A 188 -2.45 1.10 6.96
N ASP A 189 -2.78 1.73 5.83
CA ASP A 189 -3.75 1.20 4.87
C ASP A 189 -3.30 -0.17 4.32
N LEU A 190 -2.09 -0.26 3.80
CA LEU A 190 -1.53 -1.52 3.29
C LEU A 190 -1.47 -2.61 4.36
N PHE A 191 -1.03 -2.26 5.57
CA PHE A 191 -0.95 -3.17 6.71
C PHE A 191 -2.32 -3.77 7.07
N ASN A 192 -3.38 -2.98 7.04
CA ASN A 192 -4.73 -3.44 7.35
C ASN A 192 -5.27 -4.41 6.28
N ARG A 193 -4.84 -4.28 5.03
CA ARG A 193 -5.24 -5.13 3.89
C ARG A 193 -4.39 -6.41 3.79
N ALA A 194 -3.08 -6.28 3.89
CA ALA A 194 -2.15 -7.37 3.67
C ALA A 194 -2.14 -8.35 4.85
N LYS A 195 -2.13 -9.64 4.57
CA LYS A 195 -2.09 -10.72 5.57
C LYS A 195 -0.68 -11.26 5.75
N VAL A 196 -0.37 -11.82 6.92
CA VAL A 196 0.81 -12.68 7.08
C VAL A 196 0.69 -13.85 6.10
N GLY A 197 1.79 -14.19 5.42
CA GLY A 197 1.81 -15.15 4.32
C GLY A 197 1.56 -14.56 2.94
N ALA A 198 1.09 -13.29 2.83
CA ALA A 198 0.87 -12.65 1.54
C ALA A 198 2.17 -12.62 0.70
N PRO A 199 2.11 -13.01 -0.59
CA PRO A 199 3.26 -12.93 -1.49
C PRO A 199 3.69 -11.48 -1.72
N VAL A 200 5.00 -11.29 -1.79
CA VAL A 200 5.64 -10.01 -2.15
C VAL A 200 6.59 -10.27 -3.31
N VAL A 201 6.30 -9.69 -4.46
CA VAL A 201 7.12 -9.78 -5.67
C VAL A 201 7.87 -8.47 -5.82
N VAL A 202 9.19 -8.52 -5.82
CA VAL A 202 10.04 -7.38 -6.15
C VAL A 202 10.53 -7.56 -7.57
N LEU A 203 10.19 -6.62 -8.43
CA LEU A 203 10.50 -6.69 -9.86
C LEU A 203 12.00 -6.55 -10.09
N ALA A 204 12.53 -7.28 -11.07
CA ALA A 204 13.91 -7.09 -11.50
C ALA A 204 14.09 -5.68 -12.11
N PRO A 205 15.28 -5.06 -11.95
CA PRO A 205 15.59 -3.79 -12.57
C PRO A 205 15.34 -3.82 -14.09
N GLY A 206 14.72 -2.76 -14.63
CA GLY A 206 14.35 -2.66 -16.04
C GLY A 206 13.12 -3.48 -16.46
N SER A 207 12.57 -4.33 -15.58
CA SER A 207 11.32 -5.08 -15.82
C SER A 207 10.06 -4.35 -15.36
N GLY A 208 10.25 -3.11 -14.92
CA GLY A 208 9.21 -2.22 -14.41
C GLY A 208 8.06 -2.05 -15.39
N ASP A 209 6.92 -1.82 -14.84
CA ASP A 209 5.61 -2.10 -15.37
C ASP A 209 5.22 -1.24 -16.58
N ALA A 210 4.60 -1.88 -17.57
CA ALA A 210 3.79 -1.21 -18.59
C ALA A 210 2.74 -0.24 -17.97
N ASN A 211 2.28 -0.47 -16.75
CA ASN A 211 1.38 0.42 -16.01
C ASN A 211 2.03 1.79 -15.69
N ALA A 212 3.29 1.81 -15.30
CA ALA A 212 3.99 3.08 -15.04
C ALA A 212 4.22 3.87 -16.33
N ARG A 213 4.50 3.18 -17.44
CA ARG A 213 4.67 3.79 -18.76
C ARG A 213 3.36 4.35 -19.31
N LEU A 214 2.24 3.62 -19.17
CA LEU A 214 0.91 4.06 -19.60
C LEU A 214 0.41 5.27 -18.79
N ALA A 215 0.68 5.33 -17.48
CA ALA A 215 0.33 6.47 -16.64
C ALA A 215 1.11 7.74 -17.06
N LEU A 216 2.35 7.60 -17.51
CA LEU A 216 3.16 8.72 -17.99
C LEU A 216 2.70 9.23 -19.37
N THR A 217 2.21 8.32 -20.24
CA THR A 217 1.73 8.69 -21.58
C THR A 217 0.31 9.26 -21.55
N SER A 218 -0.57 8.82 -20.64
CA SER A 218 -1.92 9.40 -20.49
C SER A 218 -1.90 10.81 -19.88
N GLY A 219 -0.93 11.12 -19.03
CA GLY A 219 -0.76 12.46 -18.46
C GLY A 219 -0.19 13.51 -19.44
N SER A 220 0.34 13.09 -20.61
CA SER A 220 0.84 14.00 -21.63
C SER A 220 -0.20 14.35 -22.71
N SER A 221 -1.22 13.51 -22.91
CA SER A 221 -2.25 13.75 -23.93
C SER A 221 -3.27 14.84 -23.55
N ASP A 222 -3.44 15.12 -22.26
CA ASP A 222 -4.38 16.15 -21.81
C ASP A 222 -3.81 17.58 -21.86
N ARG A 223 -2.53 17.74 -22.20
CA ARG A 223 -1.90 19.08 -22.35
C ARG A 223 -1.85 19.61 -23.78
N GLU A 224 -2.16 18.78 -24.76
CA GLU A 224 -2.05 19.19 -26.18
C GLU A 224 -3.38 19.64 -26.80
N SER A 225 -4.50 19.58 -26.07
CA SER A 225 -5.82 20.01 -26.53
C SER A 225 -6.29 21.37 -25.97
N ALA A 226 -5.40 22.17 -25.39
CA ALA A 226 -5.68 23.51 -24.88
C ALA A 226 -4.89 24.58 -25.66
N TRP A 227 -5.18 24.71 -26.98
CA TRP A 227 -4.84 25.91 -27.79
C TRP A 227 -6.00 26.24 -28.74
#